data_4af02292cffd17598ec20af749068f00
#
_entry.id   4af02292cffd17598ec20af749068f00
#
_cell.length_a   1.000
_cell.length_b   1.000
_cell.length_c   1.000
_cell.angle_alpha   90.00
_cell.angle_beta   90.00
_cell.angle_gamma   90.00
#
_symmetry.space_group_name_H-M   'P 1'
#
loop_
_entity.id
_entity.type
_entity.pdbx_description
1 polymer ?
#
loop_
_entity_poly.entity_id
_entity_poly.type
_entity_poly.pdbx_seq_one_letter_code
_entity_poly.pdbx_strand_id
1 'polypeptide(L)' 'MSNIARKLRKLRKSKGLSQEKLARLADVANNTIIKIEAGKNKNPTLSTLKKIAKTFEVNVDDLIN' A
#
# COMPACT_ATOMS: atom_id res chain seq x y z
N MET A 1 8.64 -3.43 -13.33
CA MET A 1 7.46 -3.33 -12.47
C MET A 1 7.88 -2.89 -11.08
N SER A 2 7.11 -2.01 -10.47
CA SER A 2 7.44 -1.48 -9.14
C SER A 2 7.28 -2.57 -8.07
N ASN A 3 8.30 -2.73 -7.22
CA ASN A 3 8.23 -3.69 -6.12
C ASN A 3 7.09 -3.38 -5.15
N ILE A 4 6.82 -2.09 -4.93
CA ILE A 4 5.76 -1.70 -4.01
C ILE A 4 4.38 -2.12 -4.52
N ALA A 5 4.13 -2.02 -5.82
CA ALA A 5 2.84 -2.42 -6.38
C ALA A 5 2.54 -3.88 -6.08
N ARG A 6 3.53 -4.75 -6.30
CA ARG A 6 3.38 -6.19 -6.10
C ARG A 6 3.26 -6.52 -4.61
N LYS A 7 4.12 -5.94 -3.79
CA LYS A 7 4.13 -6.22 -2.36
C LYS A 7 2.87 -5.74 -1.67
N LEU A 8 2.41 -4.55 -2.03
CA LEU A 8 1.18 -4.01 -1.46
C LEU A 8 -0.01 -4.89 -1.78
N ARG A 9 -0.13 -5.29 -3.04
CA ARG A 9 -1.21 -6.18 -3.46
C ARG A 9 -1.16 -7.51 -2.71
N LYS A 10 0.03 -8.08 -2.57
CA LYS A 10 0.21 -9.36 -1.89
C LYS A 10 -0.21 -9.25 -0.42
N LEU A 11 0.26 -8.23 0.27
CA LEU A 11 -0.11 -8.00 1.67
C LEU A 11 -1.61 -7.79 1.82
N ARG A 12 -2.18 -6.96 0.95
CA ARG A 12 -3.62 -6.66 1.00
C ARG A 12 -4.44 -7.93 0.83
N LYS A 13 -4.12 -8.73 -0.16
CA LYS A 13 -4.85 -9.97 -0.43
C LYS A 13 -4.68 -10.99 0.70
N SER A 14 -3.49 -11.04 1.30
CA SER A 14 -3.23 -11.96 2.41
C SER A 14 -4.09 -11.64 3.63
N LYS A 15 -4.51 -10.38 3.76
CA LYS A 15 -5.38 -9.95 4.86
C LYS A 15 -6.86 -9.94 4.45
N GLY A 16 -7.16 -10.35 3.23
CA GLY A 16 -8.54 -10.36 2.73
C GLY A 16 -9.16 -9.00 2.56
N LEU A 17 -8.35 -7.97 2.30
CA LEU A 17 -8.84 -6.60 2.20
C LEU A 17 -9.08 -6.18 0.75
N SER A 18 -10.16 -5.41 0.53
CA SER A 18 -10.34 -4.69 -0.71
C SER A 18 -9.42 -3.47 -0.72
N GLN A 19 -9.22 -2.88 -1.90
CA GLN A 19 -8.45 -1.63 -2.00
C GLN A 19 -9.10 -0.53 -1.18
N GLU A 20 -10.42 -0.43 -1.24
CA GLU A 20 -11.16 0.58 -0.48
C GLU A 20 -11.01 0.37 1.02
N LYS A 21 -11.09 -0.86 1.48
CA LYS A 21 -10.96 -1.16 2.90
C LYS A 21 -9.56 -0.83 3.40
N LEU A 22 -8.54 -1.19 2.62
CA LEU A 22 -7.17 -0.84 2.97
C LEU A 22 -6.99 0.67 3.07
N ALA A 23 -7.50 1.41 2.09
CA ALA A 23 -7.39 2.87 2.08
C ALA A 23 -8.01 3.46 3.34
N ARG A 24 -9.16 2.94 3.73
CA ARG A 24 -9.87 3.41 4.92
C ARG A 24 -9.08 3.11 6.19
N LEU A 25 -8.57 1.89 6.32
CA LEU A 25 -7.79 1.51 7.50
C LEU A 25 -6.48 2.28 7.61
N ALA A 26 -5.85 2.57 6.48
CA ALA A 26 -4.58 3.29 6.44
C ALA A 26 -4.75 4.81 6.46
N ASP A 27 -6.00 5.28 6.40
CA ASP A 27 -6.30 6.71 6.35
C ASP A 27 -5.62 7.40 5.17
N VAL A 28 -5.75 6.78 3.99
CA VAL A 28 -5.28 7.35 2.72
C VAL A 28 -6.42 7.30 1.72
N ALA A 29 -6.30 8.11 0.66
CA ALA A 29 -7.33 8.12 -0.38
C ALA A 29 -7.37 6.79 -1.11
N ASN A 30 -8.58 6.32 -1.44
CA ASN A 30 -8.76 5.09 -2.21
C ASN A 30 -7.96 5.13 -3.51
N ASN A 31 -7.97 6.27 -4.19
CA ASN A 31 -7.27 6.47 -5.44
C ASN A 31 -5.75 6.29 -5.28
N THR A 32 -5.22 6.62 -4.10
CA THR A 32 -3.80 6.43 -3.80
C THR A 32 -3.44 4.95 -3.86
N ILE A 33 -4.24 4.10 -3.23
CA ILE A 33 -4.01 2.64 -3.24
C ILE A 33 -4.12 2.11 -4.67
N ILE A 34 -5.15 2.52 -5.38
CA ILE A 34 -5.36 2.08 -6.77
C ILE A 34 -4.15 2.40 -7.64
N LYS A 35 -3.64 3.63 -7.54
CA LYS A 35 -2.51 4.06 -8.36
C LYS A 35 -1.22 3.35 -7.99
N ILE A 36 -1.00 3.10 -6.70
CA ILE A 36 0.20 2.36 -6.27
C ILE A 36 0.15 0.94 -6.82
N GLU A 37 -0.95 0.25 -6.66
CA GLU A 37 -1.08 -1.14 -7.12
C GLU A 37 -1.06 -1.27 -8.64
N ALA A 38 -1.49 -0.23 -9.34
CA ALA A 38 -1.44 -0.20 -10.81
C ALA A 38 -0.06 0.13 -11.36
N GLY A 39 0.90 0.47 -10.48
CA GLY A 39 2.23 0.87 -10.90
C GLY A 39 2.29 2.29 -11.45
N LYS A 40 1.21 3.05 -11.33
CA LYS A 40 1.17 4.44 -11.80
C LYS A 40 1.84 5.40 -10.84
N ASN A 41 1.73 5.13 -9.53
CA ASN A 41 2.46 5.91 -8.53
C ASN A 41 3.59 5.04 -7.99
N LYS A 42 4.80 5.28 -8.50
CA LYS A 42 5.99 4.51 -8.13
C LYS A 42 6.71 5.08 -6.92
N ASN A 43 6.37 6.31 -6.54
CA ASN A 43 7.04 7.02 -5.46
C ASN A 43 6.02 7.67 -4.51
N PRO A 44 5.24 6.86 -3.77
CA PRO A 44 4.34 7.42 -2.77
C PRO A 44 5.16 8.16 -1.70
N THR A 45 4.52 9.13 -1.05
CA THR A 45 5.20 9.90 -0.01
C THR A 45 5.54 9.00 1.17
N LEU A 46 6.54 9.42 1.95
CA LEU A 46 6.90 8.69 3.16
C LEU A 46 5.72 8.61 4.13
N SER A 47 4.94 9.69 4.22
CA SER A 47 3.75 9.70 5.06
C SER A 47 2.77 8.59 4.66
N THR A 48 2.51 8.45 3.36
CA THR A 48 1.64 7.40 2.83
C THR A 48 2.20 6.02 3.14
N LEU A 49 3.50 5.84 2.92
CA LEU A 49 4.16 4.55 3.18
C LEU A 49 4.08 4.16 4.65
N LYS A 50 4.28 5.12 5.55
CA LYS A 50 4.20 4.87 6.99
C LYS A 50 2.79 4.45 7.40
N LYS A 51 1.77 5.10 6.85
CA LYS A 51 0.38 4.77 7.17
C LYS A 51 0.03 3.35 6.71
N ILE A 52 0.46 2.99 5.51
CA ILE A 52 0.22 1.66 4.97
C ILE A 52 0.98 0.60 5.78
N ALA A 53 2.26 0.86 6.05
CA ALA A 53 3.08 -0.07 6.82
C ALA A 53 2.49 -0.33 8.20
N LYS A 54 2.02 0.72 8.86
CA LYS A 54 1.39 0.61 10.18
C LYS A 54 0.14 -0.28 10.11
N THR A 55 -0.65 -0.13 9.06
CA THR A 55 -1.87 -0.93 8.89
C THR A 55 -1.54 -2.42 8.81
N PHE A 56 -0.45 -2.78 8.15
CA PHE A 56 -0.01 -4.17 8.02
C PHE A 56 0.95 -4.61 9.12
N GLU A 57 1.29 -3.71 10.03
CA GLU A 57 2.24 -3.99 11.12
C GLU A 57 3.60 -4.46 10.58
N VAL A 58 4.07 -3.81 9.53
CA VAL A 58 5.37 -4.06 8.93
C VAL A 58 6.17 -2.77 8.86
N ASN A 59 7.46 -2.88 8.55
CA ASN A 59 8.31 -1.72 8.33
C ASN A 59 8.12 -1.18 6.91
N VAL A 60 8.43 0.11 6.72
CA VAL A 60 8.37 0.71 5.38
C VAL A 60 9.26 -0.08 4.40
N ASP A 61 10.43 -0.53 4.86
CA ASP A 61 11.33 -1.34 4.03
C ASP A 61 10.66 -2.59 3.49
N ASP A 62 9.75 -3.19 4.25
CA ASP A 62 9.04 -4.38 3.81
C ASP A 62 8.11 -4.10 2.63
N LEU A 63 7.73 -2.83 2.44
CA LEU A 63 6.88 -2.44 1.31
C LEU A 63 7.67 -2.16 0.05
N ILE A 64 8.91 -1.68 0.17
CA ILE A 64 9.68 -1.15 -0.96
C ILE A 64 10.84 -2.04 -1.37
N ASN A 65 11.18 -3.06 -0.61
CA ASN A 65 12.28 -3.98 -0.93
C ASN A 65 11.80 -5.39 -1.25
#